data_9c72cb5d6d7aeeff0b623de395183cb6
#
_entry.id   9c72cb5d6d7aeeff0b623de395183cb6
#
_cell.length_a   1.000
_cell.length_b   1.000
_cell.length_c   1.000
_cell.angle_alpha   90.00
_cell.angle_beta   90.00
_cell.angle_gamma   90.00
#
_symmetry.space_group_name_H-M   'P 1'
#
loop_
_entity.id
_entity.type
_entity.pdbx_description
1 polymer ?
#
loop_
_entity_poly.entity_id
_entity_poly.type
_entity_poly.pdbx_seq_one_letter_code
_entity_poly.pdbx_strand_id
1 'polypeptide(L)'
;MDAAMLVKAACEEANLTVRELAGRAGVAASTVSRVERRHMDPTVGMLDRLLDASGHDLELRARRSHEGRLGALTDAWRVHPDGTDRPDWTRLRVFLDYLWLHPELIQASIADKPDPSGSQVMDNLL
;
A
#
# COMPACT_ATOMS: atom_id res chain seq x y z
N MET A 1 1.75 1.70 2.05
CA MET A 1 2.00 1.11 3.39
C MET A 1 3.32 1.66 3.88
N ASP A 2 3.37 2.07 5.13
CA ASP A 2 4.55 2.67 5.73
C ASP A 2 5.06 1.75 6.85
N ALA A 3 6.27 1.22 6.70
CA ALA A 3 6.89 0.31 7.66
C ALA A 3 7.03 0.96 9.06
N ALA A 4 7.27 2.27 9.12
CA ALA A 4 7.36 3.01 10.38
C ALA A 4 6.04 2.96 11.16
N MET A 5 4.91 3.12 10.47
CA MET A 5 3.58 3.03 11.09
C MET A 5 3.29 1.62 11.60
N LEU A 6 3.65 0.60 10.83
CA LEU A 6 3.45 -0.80 11.23
C LEU A 6 4.26 -1.14 12.49
N VAL A 7 5.55 -0.82 12.50
CA VAL A 7 6.43 -1.10 13.65
C VAL A 7 5.94 -0.35 14.88
N LYS A 8 5.56 0.92 14.74
CA LYS A 8 5.05 1.73 15.86
C LYS A 8 3.74 1.17 16.41
N ALA A 9 2.76 0.85 15.54
CA ALA A 9 1.50 0.27 15.96
C ALA A 9 1.70 -1.08 16.68
N ALA A 10 2.56 -1.95 16.12
CA ALA A 10 2.88 -3.24 16.73
C ALA A 10 3.55 -3.10 18.10
N CYS A 11 4.44 -2.10 18.27
CA CYS A 11 5.01 -1.77 19.59
C CYS A 11 3.96 -1.33 20.59
N GLU A 12 3.06 -0.44 20.19
CA GLU A 12 2.00 0.10 21.03
C GLU A 12 1.02 -1.00 21.45
N GLU A 13 0.58 -1.85 20.53
CA GLU A 13 -0.33 -2.98 20.80
C GLU A 13 0.29 -4.01 21.74
N ALA A 14 1.58 -4.30 21.55
CA ALA A 14 2.31 -5.23 22.40
C ALA A 14 2.78 -4.60 23.73
N ASN A 15 2.55 -3.32 23.96
CA ASN A 15 3.09 -2.56 25.12
C ASN A 15 4.61 -2.71 25.27
N LEU A 16 5.35 -2.70 24.16
CA LEU A 16 6.80 -2.82 24.14
C LEU A 16 7.46 -1.46 23.96
N THR A 17 8.55 -1.24 24.67
CA THR A 17 9.46 -0.15 24.38
C THR A 17 10.34 -0.48 23.17
N VAL A 18 10.89 0.54 22.50
CA VAL A 18 11.86 0.37 21.41
C VAL A 18 13.03 -0.54 21.82
N ARG A 19 13.49 -0.45 23.05
CA ARG A 19 14.58 -1.30 23.58
C ARG A 19 14.16 -2.76 23.71
N GLU A 20 12.97 -3.00 24.21
CA GLU A 20 12.44 -4.37 24.38
C GLU A 20 12.20 -5.01 23.01
N LEU A 21 11.59 -4.28 22.06
CA LEU A 21 11.41 -4.76 20.70
C LEU A 21 12.77 -5.08 20.06
N ALA A 22 13.73 -4.17 20.16
CA ALA A 22 15.07 -4.35 19.61
C ALA A 22 15.77 -5.59 20.19
N GLY A 23 15.68 -5.77 21.51
CA GLY A 23 16.23 -6.93 22.20
C GLY A 23 15.61 -8.25 21.74
N ARG A 24 14.29 -8.30 21.60
CA ARG A 24 13.56 -9.48 21.11
C ARG A 24 13.86 -9.78 19.63
N ALA A 25 13.93 -8.76 18.80
CA ALA A 25 14.22 -8.90 17.37
C ALA A 25 15.70 -9.14 17.05
N GLY A 26 16.58 -9.01 18.03
CA GLY A 26 18.03 -9.15 17.82
C GLY A 26 18.65 -8.04 16.97
N VAL A 27 18.12 -6.81 17.08
CA VAL A 27 18.61 -5.63 16.36
C VAL A 27 18.99 -4.52 17.34
N ALA A 28 19.75 -3.53 16.89
CA ALA A 28 20.09 -2.39 17.73
C ALA A 28 18.87 -1.48 17.96
N ALA A 29 18.70 -0.94 19.18
CA ALA A 29 17.61 -0.02 19.50
C ALA A 29 17.64 1.23 18.61
N SER A 30 18.83 1.71 18.23
CA SER A 30 19.00 2.81 17.28
C SER A 30 18.43 2.48 15.89
N THR A 31 18.48 1.24 15.45
CA THR A 31 17.90 0.77 14.20
C THR A 31 16.37 0.88 14.23
N VAL A 32 15.73 0.36 15.29
CA VAL A 32 14.28 0.47 15.46
C VAL A 32 13.84 1.94 15.50
N SER A 33 14.55 2.78 16.27
CA SER A 33 14.27 4.21 16.35
C SER A 33 14.38 4.92 15.00
N ARG A 34 15.34 4.53 14.14
CA ARG A 34 15.49 5.09 12.78
C ARG A 34 14.36 4.66 11.85
N VAL A 35 13.87 3.43 11.98
CA VAL A 35 12.71 2.94 11.24
C VAL A 35 11.47 3.74 11.63
N GLU A 36 11.17 3.86 12.94
CA GLU A 36 10.00 4.60 13.43
C GLU A 36 10.00 6.09 13.02
N ARG A 37 11.19 6.69 12.94
CA ARG A 37 11.36 8.08 12.50
C ARG A 37 11.43 8.26 10.99
N ARG A 38 11.25 7.20 10.21
CA ARG A 38 11.38 7.20 8.74
C ARG A 38 12.75 7.61 8.22
N HIS A 39 13.78 7.44 9.04
CA HIS A 39 15.17 7.69 8.64
C HIS A 39 15.82 6.47 8.00
N MET A 40 15.13 5.33 8.00
CA MET A 40 15.58 4.09 7.40
C MET A 40 14.36 3.26 6.99
N ASP A 41 14.35 2.79 5.75
CA ASP A 41 13.42 1.77 5.31
C ASP A 41 13.99 0.39 5.66
N PRO A 42 13.26 -0.43 6.44
CA PRO A 42 13.70 -1.78 6.74
C PRO A 42 13.57 -2.67 5.51
N THR A 43 14.47 -3.65 5.39
CA THR A 43 14.24 -4.74 4.46
C THR A 43 13.02 -5.55 4.91
N VAL A 44 12.39 -6.31 3.98
CA VAL A 44 11.26 -7.19 4.32
C VAL A 44 11.62 -8.13 5.46
N GLY A 45 12.82 -8.75 5.41
CA GLY A 45 13.26 -9.65 6.48
C GLY A 45 13.53 -8.96 7.83
N MET A 46 13.88 -7.68 7.83
CA MET A 46 13.99 -6.91 9.08
C MET A 46 12.61 -6.57 9.62
N LEU A 47 11.68 -6.15 8.74
CA LEU A 47 10.30 -5.84 9.12
C LEU A 47 9.61 -7.07 9.71
N ASP A 48 9.75 -8.23 9.07
CA ASP A 48 9.24 -9.51 9.54
C ASP A 48 9.73 -9.83 10.95
N ARG A 49 11.03 -9.75 11.21
CA ARG A 49 11.60 -9.98 12.54
C ARG A 49 11.11 -9.00 13.60
N LEU A 50 10.91 -7.73 13.24
CA LEU A 50 10.38 -6.72 14.17
C LEU A 50 8.92 -7.01 14.52
N LEU A 51 8.12 -7.41 13.55
CA LEU A 51 6.71 -7.75 13.77
C LEU A 51 6.57 -9.06 14.56
N ASP A 52 7.31 -10.10 14.20
CA ASP A 52 7.36 -11.36 14.94
C ASP A 52 7.75 -11.15 16.43
N ALA A 53 8.75 -10.32 16.69
CA ALA A 53 9.17 -9.97 18.05
C ALA A 53 8.10 -9.24 18.88
N SER A 54 7.12 -8.62 18.24
CA SER A 54 5.95 -7.99 18.85
C SER A 54 4.70 -8.87 18.84
N GLY A 55 4.81 -10.12 18.35
CA GLY A 55 3.70 -11.07 18.29
C GLY A 55 2.77 -10.88 17.09
N HIS A 56 3.26 -10.27 16.02
CA HIS A 56 2.53 -10.06 14.77
C HIS A 56 3.15 -10.85 13.62
N ASP A 57 2.31 -11.43 12.78
CA ASP A 57 2.74 -12.10 11.56
C ASP A 57 2.72 -11.14 10.37
N LEU A 58 3.78 -11.15 9.56
CA LEU A 58 3.82 -10.39 8.31
C LEU A 58 3.37 -11.26 7.15
N GLU A 59 2.23 -10.92 6.56
CA GLU A 59 1.78 -11.54 5.31
C GLU A 59 2.00 -10.59 4.14
N LEU A 60 2.82 -11.00 3.18
CA LEU A 60 3.06 -10.28 1.94
C LEU A 60 2.49 -11.06 0.76
N ARG A 61 1.64 -10.42 -0.01
CA ARG A 61 1.08 -11.00 -1.24
C ARG A 61 1.52 -10.20 -2.46
N ALA A 62 2.30 -10.84 -3.32
CA ALA A 62 2.58 -10.31 -4.64
C ALA A 62 1.44 -10.69 -5.57
N ARG A 63 0.83 -9.70 -6.21
CA ARG A 63 -0.13 -9.93 -7.30
C ARG A 63 0.52 -9.45 -8.60
N ARG A 64 0.17 -10.08 -9.71
CA ARG A 64 0.51 -9.51 -11.01
C ARG A 64 -0.17 -8.13 -11.09
N SER A 65 0.62 -7.10 -11.31
CA SER A 65 0.09 -5.79 -11.67
C SER A 65 -0.58 -5.95 -13.03
N HIS A 66 -1.91 -6.03 -13.04
CA HIS A 66 -2.64 -5.94 -14.27
C HIS A 66 -2.89 -4.46 -14.56
N GLU A 67 -2.41 -4.00 -15.69
CA GLU A 67 -2.75 -2.66 -16.23
C GLU A 67 -4.27 -2.48 -16.37
N GLY A 68 -5.00 -3.60 -16.40
CA GLY A 68 -6.45 -3.67 -16.49
C GLY A 68 -7.22 -3.68 -15.17
N ARG A 69 -6.65 -3.24 -14.04
CA ARG A 69 -7.43 -3.13 -12.79
C ARG A 69 -8.09 -1.78 -12.65
N LEU A 70 -9.36 -1.79 -12.29
CA LEU A 70 -10.12 -0.57 -12.01
C LEU A 70 -9.44 0.30 -10.92
N GLY A 71 -8.85 -0.33 -9.89
CA GLY A 71 -8.08 0.36 -8.86
C GLY A 71 -6.84 1.10 -9.37
N ALA A 72 -6.22 0.66 -10.47
CA ALA A 72 -5.11 1.37 -11.09
C ALA A 72 -5.54 2.71 -11.71
N LEU A 73 -6.81 2.84 -12.10
CA LEU A 73 -7.38 4.11 -12.56
C LEU A 73 -7.53 5.11 -11.42
N THR A 74 -7.88 4.65 -10.22
CA THR A 74 -8.03 5.50 -9.04
C THR A 74 -6.73 6.21 -8.69
N ASP A 75 -5.59 5.50 -8.76
CA ASP A 75 -4.28 6.09 -8.52
C ASP A 75 -3.88 7.11 -9.61
N ALA A 76 -4.41 6.94 -10.81
CA ALA A 76 -4.18 7.86 -11.92
C ALA A 76 -4.97 9.16 -11.81
N TRP A 77 -6.06 9.14 -11.03
CA TRP A 77 -7.01 10.24 -10.92
C TRP A 77 -7.02 10.92 -9.55
N ARG A 78 -6.00 10.72 -8.77
CA ARG A 78 -5.83 11.54 -7.57
C ARG A 78 -5.78 13.01 -7.98
N VAL A 79 -6.57 13.81 -7.28
CA VAL A 79 -6.59 15.26 -7.44
C VAL A 79 -5.15 15.77 -7.52
N HIS A 80 -4.83 16.44 -8.61
CA HIS A 80 -3.51 17.05 -8.79
C HIS A 80 -3.23 18.02 -7.62
N PRO A 81 -1.95 18.22 -7.23
CA PRO A 81 -1.59 19.17 -6.17
C PRO A 81 -2.07 20.60 -6.40
N ASP A 82 -2.41 20.94 -7.65
CA ASP A 82 -2.99 22.24 -8.06
C ASP A 82 -4.51 22.30 -7.83
N GLY A 83 -5.13 21.25 -7.30
CA GLY A 83 -6.58 21.18 -7.08
C GLY A 83 -7.41 20.99 -8.34
N THR A 84 -6.80 20.75 -9.49
CA THR A 84 -7.53 20.51 -10.74
C THR A 84 -7.94 19.02 -10.81
N ASP A 85 -9.25 18.83 -10.95
CA ASP A 85 -9.85 17.51 -11.20
C ASP A 85 -9.87 17.26 -12.71
N ARG A 86 -8.79 16.68 -13.22
CA ARG A 86 -8.69 16.33 -14.65
C ARG A 86 -8.60 14.81 -14.80
N PRO A 87 -9.64 14.19 -15.37
CA PRO A 87 -9.59 12.77 -15.71
C PRO A 87 -8.44 12.49 -16.68
N ASP A 88 -7.62 11.49 -16.38
CA ASP A 88 -6.62 11.01 -17.34
C ASP A 88 -7.28 10.08 -18.37
N TRP A 89 -7.87 10.70 -19.41
CA TRP A 89 -8.53 10.00 -20.50
C TRP A 89 -7.62 9.00 -21.20
N THR A 90 -6.32 9.25 -21.21
CA THR A 90 -5.34 8.35 -21.83
C THR A 90 -5.27 7.03 -21.07
N ARG A 91 -5.21 7.06 -19.75
CA ARG A 91 -5.22 5.85 -18.92
C ARG A 91 -6.54 5.10 -18.98
N LEU A 92 -7.68 5.82 -18.98
CA LEU A 92 -8.98 5.18 -19.18
C LEU A 92 -9.03 4.44 -20.49
N ARG A 93 -8.56 5.07 -21.56
CA ARG A 93 -8.53 4.45 -22.89
C ARG A 93 -7.66 3.21 -22.91
N VAL A 94 -6.43 3.28 -22.37
CA VAL A 94 -5.52 2.13 -22.27
C VAL A 94 -6.18 0.99 -21.47
N PHE A 95 -6.87 1.31 -20.38
CA PHE A 95 -7.60 0.33 -19.58
C PHE A 95 -8.72 -0.35 -20.39
N LEU A 96 -9.53 0.44 -21.11
CA LEU A 96 -10.62 -0.10 -21.95
C LEU A 96 -10.08 -0.92 -23.12
N ASP A 97 -9.02 -0.47 -23.77
CA ASP A 97 -8.36 -1.19 -24.86
C ASP A 97 -7.78 -2.53 -24.35
N TYR A 98 -7.21 -2.51 -23.14
CA TYR A 98 -6.72 -3.74 -22.50
C TYR A 98 -7.85 -4.74 -22.22
N LEU A 99 -8.98 -4.30 -21.67
CA LEU A 99 -10.14 -5.16 -21.43
C LEU A 99 -10.78 -5.65 -22.74
N TRP A 100 -10.75 -4.84 -23.78
CA TRP A 100 -11.22 -5.26 -25.11
C TRP A 100 -10.38 -6.39 -25.68
N LEU A 101 -9.06 -6.35 -25.49
CA LEU A 101 -8.14 -7.40 -25.93
C LEU A 101 -8.18 -8.65 -25.04
N HIS A 102 -8.60 -8.50 -23.78
CA HIS A 102 -8.62 -9.54 -22.77
C HIS A 102 -9.99 -9.66 -22.09
N PRO A 103 -11.06 -10.03 -22.83
CA PRO A 103 -12.42 -10.09 -22.28
C PRO A 103 -12.56 -11.07 -21.11
N GLU A 104 -11.70 -12.10 -21.05
CA GLU A 104 -11.66 -13.06 -19.94
C GLU A 104 -11.26 -12.43 -18.59
N LEU A 105 -10.63 -11.26 -18.61
CA LEU A 105 -10.17 -10.56 -17.42
C LEU A 105 -11.18 -9.53 -16.88
N ILE A 106 -12.28 -9.28 -17.59
CA ILE A 106 -13.25 -8.25 -17.22
C ILE A 106 -13.78 -8.47 -15.80
N GLN A 107 -14.21 -9.68 -15.47
CA GLN A 107 -14.74 -10.01 -14.14
C GLN A 107 -13.71 -9.80 -13.03
N ALA A 108 -12.46 -10.21 -13.27
CA ALA A 108 -11.38 -10.02 -12.31
C ALA A 108 -10.96 -8.54 -12.17
N SER A 109 -11.08 -7.76 -13.24
CA SER A 109 -10.71 -6.34 -13.25
C SER A 109 -11.69 -5.45 -12.48
N ILE A 110 -12.97 -5.85 -12.42
CA ILE A 110 -14.05 -5.10 -11.76
C ILE A 110 -14.48 -5.72 -10.42
N ALA A 111 -13.87 -6.85 -10.02
CA ALA A 111 -14.26 -7.57 -8.80
C ALA A 111 -14.02 -6.77 -7.51
N ASP A 112 -12.97 -5.96 -7.50
CA ASP A 112 -12.61 -5.14 -6.36
C ASP A 112 -13.16 -3.72 -6.57
N LYS A 113 -14.02 -3.26 -5.65
CA LYS A 113 -14.44 -1.86 -5.66
C LYS A 113 -13.22 -0.97 -5.45
N PRO A 114 -12.97 0.01 -6.32
CA PRO A 114 -11.85 0.93 -6.14
C PRO A 114 -12.05 1.83 -4.92
N ASP A 115 -10.95 2.22 -4.30
CA ASP A 115 -10.97 3.25 -3.27
C ASP A 115 -11.42 4.60 -3.86
N PRO A 116 -12.06 5.48 -3.08
CA PRO A 116 -12.44 6.79 -3.55
C PRO A 116 -11.26 7.56 -4.13
N SER A 117 -11.44 8.11 -5.34
CA SER A 117 -10.39 8.88 -6.03
C SER A 117 -10.22 10.29 -5.45
N GLY A 118 -11.21 10.76 -4.69
CA GLY A 118 -11.33 12.14 -4.26
C GLY A 118 -12.00 13.04 -5.30
N SER A 119 -12.30 12.52 -6.49
CA SER A 119 -13.08 13.18 -7.52
C SER A 119 -14.51 12.62 -7.53
N GLN A 120 -15.49 13.45 -7.24
CA GLN A 120 -16.89 13.04 -7.25
C GLN A 120 -17.36 12.55 -8.62
N VAL A 121 -16.81 13.13 -9.69
CA VAL A 121 -17.13 12.72 -11.07
C VAL A 121 -16.63 11.32 -11.34
N MET A 122 -15.41 11.02 -10.89
CA MET A 122 -14.79 9.70 -11.10
C MET A 122 -15.39 8.63 -10.21
N ASP A 123 -15.65 8.96 -8.95
CA ASP A 123 -16.26 8.03 -7.99
C ASP A 123 -17.68 7.61 -8.42
N ASN A 124 -18.34 8.42 -9.25
CA ASN A 124 -19.63 8.08 -9.86
C ASN A 124 -19.52 7.29 -11.18
N LEU A 125 -18.33 7.29 -11.81
CA LEU A 125 -18.09 6.55 -13.05
C LEU A 125 -17.54 5.13 -12.80
N LEU A 126 -16.91 4.91 -11.67
CA LEU A 126 -16.32 3.65 -11.25
C LEU A 126 -17.23 2.87 -10.30
#